data_842db8ccd2a3b6c6655cf6aeda36aedc
#
_entry.id   842db8ccd2a3b6c6655cf6aeda36aedc
#
_cell.length_a   1.000
_cell.length_b   1.000
_cell.length_c   1.000
_cell.angle_alpha   90.00
_cell.angle_beta   90.00
_cell.angle_gamma   90.00
#
_symmetry.space_group_name_H-M   'P 1'
#
loop_
_entity.id
_entity.type
_entity.pdbx_description
1 polymer ?
#
loop_
_entity_poly.entity_id
_entity_poly.type
_entity_poly.pdbx_seq_one_letter_code
_entity_poly.pdbx_strand_id
1 'polypeptide(L)'
;MPSSLPPAPDTHSCAQLAPRPALLGKAHDPFLARLPAGAHLLEAGCGAGEDLHYFREQGLVVTAFDASLSQARAASRLCGQPVRVCRFEQMHNVLPFDGIWASGSLPCLAEAELAPALAHLAGLLKPQGPLYCSFPYDEGEPGGTLPASPAEYPLQTRLDEARLQQLIAPLPFGLHQSWCSEDAVQGRWLHALLIRLPDLAPTINQYRRRRFKGGIARDSSSS
;
A
#
# COMPACT_ATOMS: atom_id res chain seq x y z
N MET A 1 -31.37 -7.71 -29.86
CA MET A 1 -31.10 -6.67 -28.87
C MET A 1 -30.31 -7.29 -27.74
N PRO A 2 -28.97 -7.15 -27.66
CA PRO A 2 -28.21 -7.63 -26.50
C PRO A 2 -28.44 -6.65 -25.34
N SER A 3 -28.96 -7.18 -24.23
CA SER A 3 -29.11 -6.47 -22.96
C SER A 3 -27.72 -6.26 -22.37
N SER A 4 -27.23 -5.02 -22.41
CA SER A 4 -26.01 -4.62 -21.69
C SER A 4 -26.31 -4.60 -20.19
N LEU A 5 -25.72 -5.54 -19.45
CA LEU A 5 -25.66 -5.44 -18.00
C LEU A 5 -24.94 -4.13 -17.61
N PRO A 6 -25.44 -3.41 -16.62
CA PRO A 6 -24.72 -2.26 -16.08
C PRO A 6 -23.34 -2.73 -15.54
N PRO A 7 -22.28 -1.90 -15.64
CA PRO A 7 -20.99 -2.23 -15.02
C PRO A 7 -21.19 -2.44 -13.52
N ALA A 8 -20.50 -3.44 -12.99
CA ALA A 8 -20.47 -3.67 -11.55
C ALA A 8 -20.00 -2.41 -10.81
N PRO A 9 -20.55 -2.07 -9.64
CA PRO A 9 -20.11 -0.90 -8.90
C PRO A 9 -18.63 -1.00 -8.57
N ASP A 10 -17.91 0.11 -8.76
CA ASP A 10 -16.48 0.24 -8.41
C ASP A 10 -16.29 0.04 -6.91
N THR A 11 -16.07 -1.19 -6.47
CA THR A 11 -15.98 -1.58 -5.05
C THR A 11 -14.63 -1.23 -4.39
N HIS A 12 -13.73 -0.48 -5.06
CA HIS A 12 -12.32 -0.36 -4.64
C HIS A 12 -11.81 1.07 -4.52
N SER A 13 -12.66 2.08 -4.46
CA SER A 13 -12.22 3.45 -4.18
C SER A 13 -12.59 3.87 -2.76
N CYS A 14 -11.57 3.98 -1.93
CA CYS A 14 -11.66 4.51 -0.57
C CYS A 14 -11.56 6.03 -0.57
N ALA A 15 -12.49 6.71 -1.20
CA ALA A 15 -12.37 8.13 -1.29
C ALA A 15 -13.56 8.87 -0.73
N GLN A 16 -13.24 9.79 0.10
CA GLN A 16 -14.03 10.79 0.82
C GLN A 16 -14.44 10.38 2.24
N LEU A 17 -13.45 10.03 3.02
CA LEU A 17 -13.45 10.48 4.40
C LEU A 17 -13.16 11.98 4.33
N ALA A 18 -14.00 12.81 5.00
CA ALA A 18 -13.89 14.28 5.01
C ALA A 18 -12.45 14.79 5.19
N PRO A 19 -12.12 16.02 4.75
CA PRO A 19 -10.76 16.54 4.79
C PRO A 19 -10.09 16.28 6.13
N ARG A 20 -8.89 15.68 6.09
CA ARG A 20 -8.10 15.21 7.23
C ARG A 20 -6.98 16.18 7.68
N PRO A 21 -7.20 17.48 7.89
CA PRO A 21 -6.08 18.41 8.03
C PRO A 21 -5.31 18.28 9.34
N ALA A 22 -5.93 17.80 10.42
CA ALA A 22 -5.31 17.90 11.76
C ALA A 22 -4.60 16.62 12.23
N LEU A 23 -5.00 15.44 11.75
CA LEU A 23 -4.43 14.16 12.19
C LEU A 23 -3.25 13.71 11.31
N LEU A 24 -3.20 14.13 10.06
CA LEU A 24 -2.18 13.74 9.11
C LEU A 24 -0.81 14.38 9.38
N GLY A 25 -0.74 15.63 9.86
CA GLY A 25 0.54 16.27 10.18
C GLY A 25 1.41 15.43 11.11
N LYS A 26 0.81 14.75 12.10
CA LYS A 26 1.54 13.85 13.01
C LYS A 26 1.98 12.54 12.34
N ALA A 27 1.32 12.10 11.27
CA ALA A 27 1.67 10.89 10.54
C ALA A 27 2.70 11.15 9.44
N HIS A 28 2.68 12.33 8.82
CA HIS A 28 3.64 12.70 7.77
C HIS A 28 5.06 12.82 8.30
N ASP A 29 5.26 13.46 9.47
CA ASP A 29 6.59 13.74 9.99
C ASP A 29 7.48 12.48 10.17
N PRO A 30 7.05 11.41 10.87
CA PRO A 30 7.88 10.23 11.02
C PRO A 30 8.12 9.47 9.71
N PHE A 31 7.19 9.58 8.76
CA PHE A 31 7.35 8.99 7.42
C PHE A 31 8.34 9.79 6.58
N LEU A 32 8.18 11.12 6.49
CA LEU A 32 9.06 12.01 5.73
C LEU A 32 10.50 11.99 6.25
N ALA A 33 10.69 11.88 7.56
CA ALA A 33 12.02 11.79 8.18
C ALA A 33 12.84 10.59 7.70
N ARG A 34 12.21 9.60 7.05
CA ARG A 34 12.85 8.40 6.52
C ARG A 34 13.14 8.45 5.02
N LEU A 35 12.71 9.51 4.36
CA LEU A 35 12.88 9.66 2.92
C LEU A 35 14.09 10.55 2.61
N PRO A 36 14.86 10.25 1.56
CA PRO A 36 15.84 11.18 1.05
C PRO A 36 15.18 12.41 0.42
N ALA A 37 15.89 13.51 0.35
CA ALA A 37 15.41 14.69 -0.35
C ALA A 37 15.09 14.35 -1.82
N GLY A 38 13.95 14.82 -2.33
CA GLY A 38 13.49 14.54 -3.68
C GLY A 38 13.10 13.07 -3.92
N ALA A 39 12.78 12.32 -2.87
CA ALA A 39 12.39 10.93 -2.95
C ALA A 39 11.24 10.69 -3.95
N HIS A 40 11.24 9.52 -4.57
CA HIS A 40 10.13 9.04 -5.40
C HIS A 40 9.18 8.19 -4.55
N LEU A 41 8.02 8.74 -4.29
CA LEU A 41 6.96 8.18 -3.46
C LEU A 41 5.87 7.52 -4.31
N LEU A 42 5.32 6.40 -3.85
CA LEU A 42 4.05 5.86 -4.33
C LEU A 42 2.94 6.22 -3.34
N GLU A 43 1.90 6.90 -3.81
CA GLU A 43 0.66 7.04 -3.08
C GLU A 43 -0.36 6.00 -3.55
N ALA A 44 -0.67 5.07 -2.68
CA ALA A 44 -1.45 3.87 -2.98
C ALA A 44 -2.91 4.05 -2.53
N GLY A 45 -3.81 4.29 -3.47
CA GLY A 45 -5.20 4.66 -3.21
C GLY A 45 -5.30 6.12 -2.77
N CYS A 46 -4.98 7.03 -3.69
CA CYS A 46 -4.81 8.47 -3.38
C CYS A 46 -6.11 9.23 -3.15
N GLY A 47 -7.27 8.62 -3.40
CA GLY A 47 -8.52 9.32 -3.28
C GLY A 47 -8.59 10.59 -4.11
N ALA A 48 -9.06 11.68 -3.51
CA ALA A 48 -9.15 12.99 -4.18
C ALA A 48 -7.79 13.69 -4.36
N GLY A 49 -6.69 13.16 -3.79
CA GLY A 49 -5.33 13.63 -4.03
C GLY A 49 -4.82 14.66 -3.03
N GLU A 50 -5.38 14.72 -1.83
CA GLU A 50 -4.97 15.69 -0.80
C GLU A 50 -3.55 15.41 -0.32
N ASP A 51 -3.21 14.15 0.01
CA ASP A 51 -1.87 13.73 0.41
C ASP A 51 -0.89 13.85 -0.77
N LEU A 52 -1.33 13.51 -2.00
CA LEU A 52 -0.57 13.70 -3.23
C LEU A 52 -0.12 15.15 -3.41
N HIS A 53 -1.06 16.09 -3.22
CA HIS A 53 -0.77 17.53 -3.29
C HIS A 53 0.26 17.93 -2.23
N TYR A 54 0.01 17.54 -0.98
CA TYR A 54 0.91 17.82 0.13
C TYR A 54 2.34 17.33 -0.11
N PHE A 55 2.53 16.07 -0.51
CA PHE A 55 3.87 15.51 -0.75
C PHE A 55 4.62 16.22 -1.88
N ARG A 56 3.89 16.66 -2.90
CA ARG A 56 4.51 17.45 -3.98
C ARG A 56 4.96 18.82 -3.49
N GLU A 57 4.20 19.47 -2.62
CA GLU A 57 4.62 20.73 -1.97
C GLU A 57 5.85 20.54 -1.08
N GLN A 58 6.07 19.33 -0.53
CA GLN A 58 7.30 18.96 0.18
C GLN A 58 8.49 18.67 -0.76
N GLY A 59 8.33 18.83 -2.07
CA GLY A 59 9.39 18.61 -3.05
C GLY A 59 9.64 17.16 -3.43
N LEU A 60 8.69 16.27 -3.16
CA LEU A 60 8.78 14.85 -3.53
C LEU A 60 8.29 14.62 -4.97
N VAL A 61 8.83 13.61 -5.63
CA VAL A 61 8.28 13.06 -6.86
C VAL A 61 7.24 12.01 -6.49
N VAL A 62 5.98 12.19 -6.87
CA VAL A 62 4.91 11.29 -6.46
C VAL A 62 4.28 10.61 -7.67
N THR A 63 4.25 9.27 -7.64
CA THR A 63 3.36 8.46 -8.49
C THR A 63 2.14 8.08 -7.66
N ALA A 64 0.94 8.22 -8.22
CA ALA A 64 -0.29 7.91 -7.51
C ALA A 64 -1.20 7.01 -8.33
N PHE A 65 -2.00 6.19 -7.65
CA PHE A 65 -3.08 5.44 -8.26
C PHE A 65 -4.32 5.40 -7.34
N ASP A 66 -5.47 5.21 -7.97
CA ASP A 66 -6.72 4.89 -7.29
C ASP A 66 -7.52 3.93 -8.18
N ALA A 67 -8.29 3.03 -7.57
CA ALA A 67 -9.15 2.12 -8.32
C ALA A 67 -10.37 2.81 -8.90
N SER A 68 -10.83 3.91 -8.29
CA SER A 68 -11.94 4.72 -8.78
C SER A 68 -11.48 5.72 -9.83
N LEU A 69 -12.10 5.64 -11.00
CA LEU A 69 -11.89 6.61 -12.07
C LEU A 69 -12.28 8.04 -11.63
N SER A 70 -13.34 8.19 -10.82
CA SER A 70 -13.81 9.49 -10.34
C SER A 70 -12.77 10.14 -9.42
N GLN A 71 -12.17 9.38 -8.52
CA GLN A 71 -11.14 9.84 -7.60
C GLN A 71 -9.83 10.14 -8.32
N ALA A 72 -9.35 9.22 -9.14
CA ALA A 72 -8.15 9.46 -9.96
C ALA A 72 -8.27 10.73 -10.81
N ARG A 73 -9.47 11.02 -11.37
CA ARG A 73 -9.73 12.24 -12.09
C ARG A 73 -9.75 13.49 -11.19
N ALA A 74 -10.31 13.38 -9.98
CA ALA A 74 -10.30 14.47 -9.00
C ALA A 74 -8.86 14.80 -8.57
N ALA A 75 -8.08 13.78 -8.16
CA ALA A 75 -6.68 13.91 -7.80
C ALA A 75 -5.82 14.48 -8.94
N SER A 76 -6.05 14.00 -10.18
CA SER A 76 -5.34 14.50 -11.36
C SER A 76 -5.62 15.99 -11.62
N ARG A 77 -6.87 16.44 -11.43
CA ARG A 77 -7.23 17.88 -11.54
C ARG A 77 -6.60 18.71 -10.44
N LEU A 78 -6.66 18.21 -9.18
CA LEU A 78 -6.10 18.93 -8.03
C LEU A 78 -4.60 19.13 -8.15
N CYS A 79 -3.88 18.09 -8.55
CA CYS A 79 -2.42 18.07 -8.53
C CYS A 79 -1.78 18.42 -9.88
N GLY A 80 -2.56 18.53 -10.96
CA GLY A 80 -2.04 18.83 -12.30
C GLY A 80 -1.11 17.74 -12.85
N GLN A 81 -1.29 16.48 -12.42
CA GLN A 81 -0.50 15.34 -12.89
C GLN A 81 -1.39 14.14 -13.19
N PRO A 82 -0.96 13.20 -14.06
CA PRO A 82 -1.68 11.95 -14.28
C PRO A 82 -1.72 11.11 -13.01
N VAL A 83 -2.89 10.54 -12.70
CA VAL A 83 -3.11 9.52 -11.68
C VAL A 83 -3.54 8.24 -12.39
N ARG A 84 -2.94 7.10 -12.04
CA ARG A 84 -3.25 5.82 -12.66
C ARG A 84 -4.59 5.28 -12.13
N VAL A 85 -5.41 4.74 -13.01
CA VAL A 85 -6.64 4.04 -12.61
C VAL A 85 -6.34 2.56 -12.61
N CYS A 86 -6.05 2.01 -11.43
CA CYS A 86 -5.74 0.59 -11.27
C CYS A 86 -5.93 0.16 -9.81
N ARG A 87 -6.03 -1.16 -9.60
CA ARG A 87 -6.07 -1.79 -8.27
C ARG A 87 -4.64 -2.01 -7.75
N PHE A 88 -4.50 -2.39 -6.47
CA PHE A 88 -3.20 -2.66 -5.84
C PHE A 88 -2.36 -3.65 -6.64
N GLU A 89 -2.93 -4.79 -6.99
CA GLU A 89 -2.26 -5.88 -7.71
C GLU A 89 -1.86 -5.54 -9.16
N GLN A 90 -2.47 -4.50 -9.72
CA GLN A 90 -2.19 -4.03 -11.08
C GLN A 90 -1.12 -2.93 -11.12
N MET A 91 -0.81 -2.34 -9.96
CA MET A 91 0.22 -1.31 -9.89
C MET A 91 1.59 -1.91 -10.15
N HIS A 92 2.33 -1.33 -11.09
CA HIS A 92 3.70 -1.72 -11.40
C HIS A 92 4.54 -0.51 -11.75
N ASN A 93 5.83 -0.60 -11.51
CA ASN A 93 6.81 0.42 -11.87
C ASN A 93 8.15 -0.25 -12.22
N VAL A 94 8.94 0.40 -13.07
CA VAL A 94 10.24 -0.13 -13.51
C VAL A 94 11.27 -0.06 -12.37
N LEU A 95 11.28 1.05 -11.65
CA LEU A 95 12.18 1.28 -10.51
C LEU A 95 11.40 1.24 -9.21
N PRO A 96 11.95 0.69 -8.13
CA PRO A 96 11.30 0.69 -6.84
C PRO A 96 11.20 2.12 -6.27
N PHE A 97 10.19 2.35 -5.44
CA PHE A 97 9.92 3.61 -4.76
C PHE A 97 10.79 3.75 -3.50
N ASP A 98 11.10 4.98 -3.11
CA ASP A 98 11.77 5.30 -1.85
C ASP A 98 10.84 5.11 -0.65
N GLY A 99 9.55 5.36 -0.83
CA GLY A 99 8.50 5.17 0.18
C GLY A 99 7.15 4.90 -0.44
N ILE A 100 6.24 4.33 0.35
CA ILE A 100 4.84 4.08 -0.02
C ILE A 100 3.93 4.66 1.05
N TRP A 101 2.92 5.41 0.62
CA TRP A 101 1.88 5.99 1.46
C TRP A 101 0.54 5.37 1.12
N ALA A 102 -0.10 4.69 2.08
CA ALA A 102 -1.39 4.00 1.94
C ALA A 102 -2.36 4.42 3.07
N SER A 103 -2.73 5.71 3.08
CA SER A 103 -3.60 6.29 4.10
C SER A 103 -5.06 5.90 3.87
N GLY A 104 -5.60 5.02 4.72
CA GLY A 104 -7.01 4.62 4.71
C GLY A 104 -7.48 3.90 3.44
N SER A 105 -6.58 3.48 2.57
CA SER A 105 -6.89 2.79 1.32
C SER A 105 -6.93 1.27 1.47
N LEU A 106 -5.99 0.69 2.24
CA LEU A 106 -5.96 -0.75 2.51
C LEU A 106 -7.22 -1.28 3.22
N PRO A 107 -7.85 -0.55 4.16
CA PRO A 107 -9.09 -1.03 4.80
C PRO A 107 -10.26 -1.29 3.86
N CYS A 108 -10.21 -0.82 2.62
CA CYS A 108 -11.24 -1.09 1.61
C CYS A 108 -11.10 -2.48 0.98
N LEU A 109 -10.01 -3.16 1.24
CA LEU A 109 -9.81 -4.55 0.86
C LEU A 109 -10.43 -5.48 1.88
N ALA A 110 -10.92 -6.64 1.40
CA ALA A 110 -11.28 -7.74 2.29
C ALA A 110 -10.02 -8.24 3.03
N GLU A 111 -10.19 -8.79 4.22
CA GLU A 111 -9.08 -9.24 5.06
C GLU A 111 -8.14 -10.22 4.33
N ALA A 112 -8.70 -11.13 3.53
CA ALA A 112 -7.95 -12.09 2.73
C ALA A 112 -7.08 -11.44 1.63
N GLU A 113 -7.39 -10.21 1.21
CA GLU A 113 -6.66 -9.49 0.17
C GLU A 113 -5.52 -8.62 0.73
N LEU A 114 -5.51 -8.36 2.05
CA LEU A 114 -4.51 -7.48 2.68
C LEU A 114 -3.08 -8.01 2.56
N ALA A 115 -2.85 -9.28 2.91
CA ALA A 115 -1.51 -9.87 2.83
C ALA A 115 -0.98 -9.91 1.40
N PRO A 116 -1.74 -10.33 0.37
CA PRO A 116 -1.34 -10.22 -1.03
C PRO A 116 -1.02 -8.77 -1.46
N ALA A 117 -1.86 -7.80 -1.09
CA ALA A 117 -1.64 -6.39 -1.44
C ALA A 117 -0.36 -5.83 -0.79
N LEU A 118 -0.15 -6.09 0.50
CA LEU A 118 1.08 -5.68 1.21
C LEU A 118 2.32 -6.37 0.64
N ALA A 119 2.25 -7.65 0.30
CA ALA A 119 3.36 -8.37 -0.36
C ALA A 119 3.69 -7.75 -1.73
N HIS A 120 2.68 -7.37 -2.50
CA HIS A 120 2.87 -6.69 -3.78
C HIS A 120 3.51 -5.31 -3.59
N LEU A 121 3.03 -4.50 -2.64
CA LEU A 121 3.62 -3.21 -2.31
C LEU A 121 5.08 -3.34 -1.84
N ALA A 122 5.41 -4.39 -1.06
CA ALA A 122 6.80 -4.66 -0.70
C ALA A 122 7.70 -4.86 -1.92
N GLY A 123 7.19 -5.51 -2.97
CA GLY A 123 7.93 -5.69 -4.24
C GLY A 123 8.20 -4.39 -4.99
N LEU A 124 7.37 -3.36 -4.75
CA LEU A 124 7.52 -2.02 -5.36
C LEU A 124 8.39 -1.07 -4.54
N LEU A 125 8.73 -1.41 -3.30
CA LEU A 125 9.46 -0.55 -2.37
C LEU A 125 10.94 -0.93 -2.34
N LYS A 126 11.84 0.04 -2.20
CA LYS A 126 13.26 -0.22 -1.98
C LYS A 126 13.49 -0.94 -0.64
N PRO A 127 14.51 -1.80 -0.50
CA PRO A 127 14.94 -2.30 0.81
C PRO A 127 15.18 -1.14 1.78
N GLN A 128 14.74 -1.28 3.03
CA GLN A 128 14.76 -0.25 4.07
C GLN A 128 13.82 0.95 3.81
N GLY A 129 13.06 0.94 2.72
CA GLY A 129 12.04 1.96 2.45
C GLY A 129 10.86 1.87 3.44
N PRO A 130 10.28 3.02 3.83
CA PRO A 130 9.10 3.07 4.69
C PRO A 130 7.81 2.85 3.90
N LEU A 131 6.88 2.10 4.49
CA LEU A 131 5.48 2.03 4.10
C LEU A 131 4.62 2.53 5.26
N TYR A 132 3.83 3.55 5.02
CA TYR A 132 2.80 3.98 5.95
C TYR A 132 1.45 3.38 5.56
N CYS A 133 0.68 2.92 6.56
CA CYS A 133 -0.71 2.51 6.39
C CYS A 133 -1.55 2.87 7.60
N SER A 134 -2.86 2.99 7.40
CA SER A 134 -3.80 3.23 8.49
C SER A 134 -5.09 2.43 8.31
N PHE A 135 -5.67 2.03 9.46
CA PHE A 135 -6.88 1.21 9.54
C PHE A 135 -7.81 1.76 10.61
N PRO A 136 -9.15 1.63 10.46
CA PRO A 136 -10.04 1.79 11.59
C PRO A 136 -9.64 0.82 12.70
N TYR A 137 -9.63 1.29 13.94
CA TYR A 137 -9.24 0.47 15.09
C TYR A 137 -10.29 -0.61 15.38
N ASP A 138 -9.82 -1.84 15.64
CA ASP A 138 -10.68 -2.92 16.08
C ASP A 138 -10.72 -2.94 17.61
N GLU A 139 -11.86 -2.59 18.20
CA GLU A 139 -12.05 -2.57 19.65
C GLU A 139 -12.44 -3.94 20.22
N GLY A 140 -12.48 -4.98 19.37
CA GLY A 140 -12.82 -6.35 19.78
C GLY A 140 -14.33 -6.58 20.03
N GLU A 141 -15.17 -5.59 19.73
CA GLU A 141 -16.62 -5.73 19.80
C GLU A 141 -17.15 -6.53 18.61
N PRO A 142 -17.73 -7.73 18.80
CA PRO A 142 -18.33 -8.49 17.71
C PRO A 142 -19.48 -7.69 17.06
N GLY A 143 -19.32 -7.31 15.80
CA GLY A 143 -20.34 -6.59 15.05
C GLY A 143 -20.30 -5.07 15.23
N GLY A 144 -19.25 -4.50 15.77
CA GLY A 144 -19.05 -3.05 15.85
C GLY A 144 -19.25 -2.42 14.48
N THR A 145 -20.22 -1.49 14.38
CA THR A 145 -20.54 -0.81 13.12
C THR A 145 -19.32 -0.03 12.67
N LEU A 146 -18.85 -0.30 11.45
CA LEU A 146 -17.86 0.56 10.80
C LEU A 146 -18.41 1.98 10.78
N PRO A 147 -17.57 3.03 11.00
CA PRO A 147 -18.01 4.39 10.82
C PRO A 147 -18.77 4.46 9.51
N ALA A 148 -19.97 5.11 9.53
CA ALA A 148 -20.78 5.26 8.33
C ALA A 148 -19.92 5.95 7.28
N SER A 149 -19.30 5.17 6.42
CA SER A 149 -18.74 5.66 5.18
C SER A 149 -19.94 6.06 4.31
N PRO A 150 -19.90 7.17 3.57
CA PRO A 150 -20.86 7.40 2.50
C PRO A 150 -20.93 6.11 1.68
N ALA A 151 -22.12 5.65 1.36
CA ALA A 151 -22.44 4.29 0.89
C ALA A 151 -21.67 3.78 -0.34
N GLU A 152 -20.83 4.61 -0.96
CA GLU A 152 -20.06 4.26 -2.16
C GLU A 152 -18.78 3.44 -1.87
N TYR A 153 -18.22 3.48 -0.62
CA TYR A 153 -16.93 2.84 -0.33
C TYR A 153 -16.87 2.27 1.08
N PRO A 154 -17.44 1.08 1.29
CA PRO A 154 -17.43 0.47 2.61
C PRO A 154 -16.01 0.06 2.99
N LEU A 155 -15.57 0.55 4.15
CA LEU A 155 -14.43 -0.05 4.83
C LEU A 155 -14.79 -1.51 5.15
N GLN A 156 -13.91 -2.45 4.84
CA GLN A 156 -14.15 -3.87 5.02
C GLN A 156 -13.34 -4.47 6.17
N THR A 157 -12.22 -3.82 6.52
CA THR A 157 -11.28 -4.37 7.50
C THR A 157 -10.94 -3.36 8.59
N ARG A 158 -10.92 -3.86 9.84
CA ARG A 158 -10.40 -3.18 11.03
C ARG A 158 -9.23 -3.97 11.57
N LEU A 159 -8.26 -3.30 12.18
CA LEU A 159 -7.14 -3.95 12.82
C LEU A 159 -6.83 -3.29 14.17
N ASP A 160 -6.43 -4.11 15.12
CA ASP A 160 -5.65 -3.71 16.28
C ASP A 160 -4.16 -3.98 16.04
N GLU A 161 -3.30 -3.65 16.98
CA GLU A 161 -1.85 -3.84 16.87
C GLU A 161 -1.47 -5.31 16.76
N ALA A 162 -2.18 -6.21 17.45
CA ALA A 162 -1.89 -7.63 17.46
C ALA A 162 -2.21 -8.27 16.10
N ARG A 163 -3.37 -7.94 15.53
CA ARG A 163 -3.76 -8.40 14.19
C ARG A 163 -2.86 -7.82 13.11
N LEU A 164 -2.45 -6.55 13.22
CA LEU A 164 -1.48 -5.96 12.31
C LEU A 164 -0.16 -6.73 12.35
N GLN A 165 0.37 -7.04 13.55
CA GLN A 165 1.60 -7.82 13.70
C GLN A 165 1.46 -9.23 13.11
N GLN A 166 0.34 -9.91 13.32
CA GLN A 166 0.07 -11.21 12.71
C GLN A 166 0.00 -11.12 11.18
N LEU A 167 -0.63 -10.07 10.63
CA LEU A 167 -0.74 -9.83 9.20
C LEU A 167 0.64 -9.65 8.54
N ILE A 168 1.53 -8.88 9.16
CA ILE A 168 2.83 -8.57 8.56
C ILE A 168 3.90 -9.62 8.86
N ALA A 169 3.71 -10.50 9.86
CA ALA A 169 4.71 -11.50 10.27
C ALA A 169 5.27 -12.38 9.12
N PRO A 170 4.45 -12.86 8.16
CA PRO A 170 4.95 -13.63 7.01
C PRO A 170 5.49 -12.75 5.86
N LEU A 171 5.39 -11.43 5.95
CA LEU A 171 5.73 -10.49 4.90
C LEU A 171 7.13 -9.89 5.14
N PRO A 172 7.79 -9.35 4.10
CA PRO A 172 9.10 -8.74 4.24
C PRO A 172 9.02 -7.33 4.84
N PHE A 173 8.30 -7.19 5.95
CA PHE A 173 8.16 -5.94 6.70
C PHE A 173 8.49 -6.12 8.18
N GLY A 174 9.15 -5.11 8.76
CA GLY A 174 9.24 -4.92 10.21
C GLY A 174 8.34 -3.76 10.64
N LEU A 175 7.61 -3.91 11.74
CA LEU A 175 6.88 -2.80 12.36
C LEU A 175 7.90 -1.86 13.01
N HIS A 176 8.01 -0.63 12.50
CA HIS A 176 8.89 0.38 13.10
C HIS A 176 8.18 1.16 14.20
N GLN A 177 6.96 1.59 13.94
CA GLN A 177 6.15 2.36 14.88
C GLN A 177 4.67 2.14 14.59
N SER A 178 3.84 2.10 15.64
CA SER A 178 2.38 2.21 15.55
C SER A 178 1.86 3.21 16.56
N TRP A 179 0.74 3.83 16.25
CA TRP A 179 0.04 4.74 17.17
C TRP A 179 -1.44 4.80 16.80
N CYS A 180 -2.26 5.24 17.74
CA CYS A 180 -3.67 5.49 17.49
C CYS A 180 -3.94 7.01 17.42
N SER A 181 -4.91 7.38 16.60
CA SER A 181 -5.55 8.67 16.63
C SER A 181 -7.05 8.51 16.88
N GLU A 182 -7.67 9.55 17.38
CA GLU A 182 -9.10 9.61 17.62
C GLU A 182 -9.66 10.87 16.99
N ASP A 183 -10.72 10.70 16.20
CA ASP A 183 -11.45 11.78 15.58
C ASP A 183 -12.93 11.65 15.93
N ALA A 184 -13.59 12.75 16.28
CA ALA A 184 -14.97 12.76 16.71
C ALA A 184 -15.97 12.26 15.67
N VAL A 185 -15.61 12.30 14.38
CA VAL A 185 -16.46 11.90 13.25
C VAL A 185 -16.04 10.52 12.69
N GLN A 186 -14.74 10.29 12.60
CA GLN A 186 -14.17 9.09 11.97
C GLN A 186 -13.87 7.97 12.99
N GLY A 187 -13.95 8.26 14.29
CA GLY A 187 -13.62 7.33 15.34
C GLY A 187 -12.12 7.12 15.51
N ARG A 188 -11.75 5.98 16.10
CA ARG A 188 -10.36 5.62 16.40
C ARG A 188 -9.70 4.93 15.22
N TRP A 189 -8.46 5.32 14.93
CA TRP A 189 -7.66 4.76 13.85
C TRP A 189 -6.31 4.26 14.35
N LEU A 190 -5.90 3.09 13.85
CA LEU A 190 -4.54 2.57 13.98
C LEU A 190 -3.71 3.07 12.80
N HIS A 191 -2.55 3.63 13.10
CA HIS A 191 -1.54 4.04 12.14
C HIS A 191 -0.31 3.15 12.30
N ALA A 192 0.34 2.81 11.21
CA ALA A 192 1.56 2.03 11.25
C ALA A 192 2.59 2.54 10.24
N LEU A 193 3.83 2.56 10.69
CA LEU A 193 5.01 2.76 9.87
C LEU A 193 5.78 1.45 9.82
N LEU A 194 5.77 0.82 8.64
CA LEU A 194 6.45 -0.43 8.35
C LEU A 194 7.75 -0.12 7.60
N ILE A 195 8.78 -0.93 7.79
CA ILE A 195 10.02 -0.83 7.03
C ILE A 195 10.21 -2.13 6.26
N ARG A 196 10.44 -2.02 4.94
CA ARG A 196 10.80 -3.18 4.15
C ARG A 196 12.13 -3.77 4.62
N LEU A 197 12.10 -5.04 4.96
CA LEU A 197 13.31 -5.77 5.35
C LEU A 197 14.27 -5.92 4.16
N PRO A 198 15.59 -6.01 4.40
CA PRO A 198 16.53 -6.30 3.35
C PRO A 198 16.23 -7.65 2.69
N ASP A 199 16.47 -7.75 1.39
CA ASP A 199 16.44 -9.03 0.72
C ASP A 199 17.52 -9.94 1.35
N LEU A 200 17.12 -11.13 1.81
CA LEU A 200 18.10 -12.08 2.34
C LEU A 200 19.10 -12.38 1.22
N ALA A 201 20.38 -12.09 1.49
CA ALA A 201 21.44 -12.45 0.56
C ALA A 201 21.32 -13.95 0.21
N PRO A 202 21.35 -14.34 -1.06
CA PRO A 202 21.21 -15.75 -1.43
C PRO A 202 22.29 -16.53 -0.71
N THR A 203 21.88 -17.46 0.15
CA THR A 203 22.81 -18.32 0.91
C THR A 203 23.71 -19.03 -0.10
N ILE A 204 25.02 -18.96 0.08
CA ILE A 204 26.09 -19.52 -0.79
C ILE A 204 25.77 -20.94 -1.27
N ASN A 205 24.93 -21.68 -0.56
CA ASN A 205 24.48 -23.03 -0.94
C ASN A 205 23.61 -23.11 -2.20
N GLN A 206 22.98 -22.04 -2.65
CA GLN A 206 22.22 -22.07 -3.91
C GLN A 206 23.13 -21.95 -5.15
N TYR A 207 24.33 -21.36 -5.02
CA TYR A 207 25.33 -21.30 -6.10
C TYR A 207 26.00 -22.67 -6.34
N ARG A 208 26.16 -23.51 -5.33
CA ARG A 208 26.72 -24.85 -5.49
C ARG A 208 25.80 -25.79 -6.27
N ARG A 209 24.49 -25.68 -6.16
CA ARG A 209 23.54 -26.56 -6.89
C ARG A 209 23.43 -26.26 -8.38
N ARG A 210 23.74 -25.03 -8.85
CA ARG A 210 23.71 -24.71 -10.27
C ARG A 210 25.00 -25.12 -11.03
N ARG A 211 26.15 -25.22 -10.34
CA ARG A 211 27.42 -25.61 -10.97
C ARG A 211 27.57 -27.12 -11.23
N PHE A 212 26.77 -27.97 -10.60
CA PHE A 212 26.85 -29.43 -10.75
C PHE A 212 25.88 -30.04 -11.76
N LYS A 213 25.05 -29.28 -12.45
CA LYS A 213 24.17 -29.78 -13.53
C LYS A 213 24.71 -29.61 -14.94
N GLY A 214 25.96 -29.19 -15.10
CA GLY A 214 26.66 -29.05 -16.38
C GLY A 214 27.78 -30.07 -16.53
N GLY A 215 27.55 -31.33 -16.18
CA GLY A 215 28.49 -32.43 -16.41
C GLY A 215 28.50 -32.83 -17.87
N ILE A 216 29.65 -32.66 -18.47
CA ILE A 216 30.05 -32.99 -19.84
C ILE A 216 29.74 -34.45 -20.15
N ALA A 217 28.85 -34.68 -21.10
CA ALA A 217 28.75 -35.95 -21.80
C ALA A 217 30.03 -36.10 -22.64
N ARG A 218 30.91 -37.00 -22.27
CA ARG A 218 32.02 -37.42 -23.13
C ARG A 218 31.47 -38.47 -24.10
N ASP A 219 31.46 -38.07 -25.34
CA ASP A 219 31.25 -38.96 -26.49
C ASP A 219 32.46 -39.90 -26.59
N SER A 220 32.21 -41.19 -26.50
CA SER A 220 33.20 -42.24 -26.80
C SER A 220 32.67 -43.05 -27.99
N SER A 221 32.95 -42.55 -29.18
CA SER A 221 32.90 -43.34 -30.41
C SER A 221 34.31 -43.44 -30.96
N SER A 222 34.93 -44.57 -30.85
CA SER A 222 36.03 -44.99 -31.72
C SER A 222 36.11 -46.51 -31.77
N SER A 223 35.98 -46.99 -32.95
CA SER A 223 36.42 -48.21 -33.62
C SER A 223 35.37 -49.30 -33.80
#